data_f9b86064589096267e855db34b8c4028
#
_entry.id   f9b86064589096267e855db34b8c4028
#
_cell.length_a   1.000
_cell.length_b   1.000
_cell.length_c   1.000
_cell.angle_alpha   90.00
_cell.angle_beta   90.00
_cell.angle_gamma   90.00
#
_symmetry.space_group_name_H-M   'P 1'
#
loop_
_entity.id
_entity.type
_entity.pdbx_description
1 polymer ?
#
loop_
_entity_poly.entity_id
_entity_poly.type
_entity_poly.pdbx_seq_one_letter_code
_entity_poly.pdbx_strand_id
1 'polypeptide(L)'
;MRKHILLLITLLVTLEVTAQNNENFYFSNLNLKDGLSQISVLKIFQDTKGFIWFGTRNGLNRYDGSEFVIYKHDPKDSLTLSDNHIWSLAEDNDRNLWIGTARGLNKLDLKTNRI
;
A
#
# COMPACT_ATOMS: atom_id res chain seq x y z
N MET A 1 15.83 37.06 44.95
CA MET A 1 16.62 36.14 44.12
C MET A 1 16.22 34.69 44.24
N ARG A 2 16.11 34.16 45.43
CA ARG A 2 15.71 32.72 45.61
C ARG A 2 14.33 32.36 45.04
N LYS A 3 13.32 33.27 45.13
CA LYS A 3 11.96 33.07 44.63
C LYS A 3 11.90 32.98 43.08
N HIS A 4 12.74 33.74 42.39
CA HIS A 4 12.77 33.79 40.91
C HIS A 4 13.48 32.56 40.33
N ILE A 5 14.47 32.03 41.04
CA ILE A 5 15.19 30.78 40.62
C ILE A 5 14.27 29.57 40.74
N LEU A 6 13.44 29.50 41.84
CA LEU A 6 12.45 28.44 42.02
C LEU A 6 11.36 28.49 40.96
N LEU A 7 10.88 29.68 40.56
CA LEU A 7 9.89 29.87 39.51
C LEU A 7 10.45 29.46 38.12
N LEU A 8 11.74 29.74 37.85
CA LEU A 8 12.41 29.35 36.62
C LEU A 8 12.60 27.83 36.54
N ILE A 9 12.95 27.17 37.64
CA ILE A 9 13.13 25.72 37.72
C ILE A 9 11.77 25.02 37.54
N THR A 10 10.70 25.50 38.14
CA THR A 10 9.35 24.95 37.96
C THR A 10 8.84 25.13 36.53
N LEU A 11 9.15 26.27 35.89
CA LEU A 11 8.80 26.51 34.48
C LEU A 11 9.56 25.58 33.54
N LEU A 12 10.87 25.32 33.79
CA LEU A 12 11.68 24.39 33.02
C LEU A 12 11.18 22.94 33.14
N VAL A 13 10.77 22.50 34.33
CA VAL A 13 10.25 21.16 34.58
C VAL A 13 8.89 20.94 33.91
N THR A 14 8.05 21.99 33.82
CA THR A 14 6.76 21.88 33.14
C THR A 14 6.88 21.83 31.59
N LEU A 15 7.97 22.36 31.03
CA LEU A 15 8.21 22.31 29.59
C LEU A 15 8.65 20.91 29.07
N GLU A 16 9.20 20.07 29.93
CA GLU A 16 9.66 18.73 29.53
C GLU A 16 8.55 17.67 29.49
N VAL A 17 7.39 17.96 30.07
CA VAL A 17 6.28 16.96 30.18
C VAL A 17 5.40 16.86 28.93
N THR A 18 5.55 17.77 27.97
CA THR A 18 4.68 17.79 26.77
C THR A 18 5.24 17.08 25.55
N ALA A 19 6.40 16.41 25.64
CA ALA A 19 7.07 15.79 24.51
C ALA A 19 6.88 14.26 24.40
N GLN A 20 5.95 13.66 25.14
CA GLN A 20 5.60 12.26 24.95
C GLN A 20 4.43 12.14 23.97
N ASN A 21 4.73 12.18 22.69
CA ASN A 21 3.82 11.64 21.67
C ASN A 21 3.83 10.12 21.81
N ASN A 22 2.87 9.57 22.52
CA ASN A 22 2.58 8.14 22.49
C ASN A 22 1.96 7.84 21.13
N GLU A 23 2.77 7.63 20.11
CA GLU A 23 2.31 7.06 18.85
C GLU A 23 1.98 5.59 19.11
N ASN A 24 0.70 5.30 19.24
CA ASN A 24 0.23 3.93 19.31
C ASN A 24 0.24 3.35 17.90
N PHE A 25 1.16 2.44 17.64
CA PHE A 25 1.19 1.70 16.38
C PHE A 25 0.22 0.52 16.49
N TYR A 26 -0.75 0.48 15.56
CA TYR A 26 -1.67 -0.63 15.42
C TYR A 26 -1.26 -1.46 14.20
N PHE A 27 -1.09 -2.77 14.43
CA PHE A 27 -0.76 -3.71 13.36
C PHE A 27 -2.00 -4.54 13.02
N SER A 28 -2.32 -4.65 11.73
CA SER A 28 -3.33 -5.56 11.21
C SER A 28 -2.71 -6.46 10.15
N ASN A 29 -3.14 -7.71 10.10
CA ASN A 29 -2.71 -8.66 9.10
C ASN A 29 -3.77 -8.79 8.00
N LEU A 30 -3.36 -8.59 6.76
CA LEU A 30 -4.18 -8.86 5.59
C LEU A 30 -3.90 -10.28 5.09
N ASN A 31 -4.92 -11.07 4.89
CA ASN A 31 -4.80 -12.46 4.50
C ASN A 31 -5.91 -12.90 3.53
N LEU A 32 -5.99 -14.20 3.24
CA LEU A 32 -6.99 -14.75 2.31
C LEU A 32 -8.43 -14.51 2.76
N LYS A 33 -8.70 -14.43 4.06
CA LYS A 33 -10.05 -14.16 4.60
C LYS A 33 -10.48 -12.71 4.33
N ASP A 34 -9.51 -11.81 4.21
CA ASP A 34 -9.76 -10.40 3.88
C ASP A 34 -9.95 -10.16 2.38
N GLY A 35 -9.70 -11.18 1.56
CA GLY A 35 -9.88 -11.14 0.10
C GLY A 35 -8.59 -11.15 -0.72
N LEU A 36 -7.41 -11.26 -0.08
CA LEU A 36 -6.14 -11.40 -0.79
C LEU A 36 -6.13 -12.69 -1.61
N SER A 37 -5.71 -12.62 -2.88
CA SER A 37 -5.74 -13.76 -3.80
C SER A 37 -4.75 -14.87 -3.43
N GLN A 38 -3.64 -14.49 -2.77
CA GLN A 38 -2.59 -15.42 -2.37
C GLN A 38 -1.68 -14.76 -1.31
N ILE A 39 -1.24 -15.53 -0.31
CA ILE A 39 -0.41 -15.04 0.79
C ILE A 39 1.05 -14.72 0.39
N SER A 40 1.55 -15.30 -0.70
CA SER A 40 2.89 -15.00 -1.22
C SER A 40 2.86 -13.71 -2.03
N VAL A 41 2.99 -12.59 -1.35
CA VAL A 41 3.11 -11.27 -1.96
C VAL A 41 4.54 -11.05 -2.39
N LEU A 42 4.75 -10.80 -3.68
CA LEU A 42 6.07 -10.59 -4.30
C LEU A 42 6.40 -9.12 -4.46
N LYS A 43 5.38 -8.28 -4.64
CA LYS A 43 5.52 -6.84 -4.83
C LYS A 43 4.39 -6.07 -4.17
N ILE A 44 4.73 -4.95 -3.53
CA ILE A 44 3.79 -3.99 -2.96
C ILE A 44 4.08 -2.63 -3.56
N PHE A 45 3.03 -1.93 -3.99
CA PHE A 45 3.12 -0.62 -4.61
C PHE A 45 1.91 0.24 -4.22
N GLN A 46 2.13 1.52 -3.91
CA GLN A 46 1.05 2.48 -3.69
C GLN A 46 0.97 3.44 -4.89
N ASP A 47 -0.21 3.56 -5.49
CA ASP A 47 -0.42 4.48 -6.60
C ASP A 47 -0.65 5.92 -6.13
N THR A 48 -0.70 6.86 -7.06
CA THR A 48 -0.85 8.29 -6.77
C THR A 48 -2.20 8.66 -6.15
N LYS A 49 -3.21 7.78 -6.26
CA LYS A 49 -4.51 7.94 -5.58
C LYS A 49 -4.58 7.28 -4.21
N GLY A 50 -3.50 6.61 -3.80
CA GLY A 50 -3.40 5.97 -2.49
C GLY A 50 -3.86 4.52 -2.45
N PHE A 51 -4.31 3.91 -3.56
CA PHE A 51 -4.58 2.47 -3.61
C PHE A 51 -3.29 1.68 -3.44
N ILE A 52 -3.35 0.61 -2.65
CA ILE A 52 -2.23 -0.30 -2.48
C ILE A 52 -2.41 -1.50 -3.39
N TRP A 53 -1.37 -1.80 -4.16
CA TRP A 53 -1.33 -2.91 -5.10
C TRP A 53 -0.42 -4.01 -4.58
N PHE A 54 -0.92 -5.23 -4.58
CA PHE A 54 -0.17 -6.42 -4.19
C PHE A 54 -0.03 -7.34 -5.40
N GLY A 55 1.19 -7.44 -5.90
CA GLY A 55 1.56 -8.47 -6.89
C GLY A 55 1.83 -9.78 -6.18
N THR A 56 1.09 -10.83 -6.54
CA THR A 56 1.22 -12.16 -5.95
C THR A 56 1.60 -13.20 -6.99
N ARG A 57 1.78 -14.43 -6.56
CA ARG A 57 1.93 -15.57 -7.48
C ARG A 57 0.62 -15.98 -8.14
N ASN A 58 -0.51 -15.43 -7.70
CA ASN A 58 -1.83 -15.80 -8.20
C ASN A 58 -2.74 -14.59 -8.44
N GLY A 59 -2.21 -13.59 -9.12
CA GLY A 59 -2.93 -12.41 -9.53
C GLY A 59 -2.42 -11.12 -8.92
N LEU A 60 -2.95 -10.03 -9.44
CA LEU A 60 -2.74 -8.67 -8.95
C LEU A 60 -3.94 -8.25 -8.11
N ASN A 61 -3.68 -7.68 -6.95
CA ASN A 61 -4.70 -7.24 -6.00
C ASN A 61 -4.61 -5.74 -5.79
N ARG A 62 -5.73 -5.05 -5.87
CA ARG A 62 -5.85 -3.65 -5.47
C ARG A 62 -6.63 -3.55 -4.16
N TYR A 63 -6.09 -2.85 -3.20
CA TYR A 63 -6.68 -2.64 -1.88
C TYR A 63 -6.96 -1.17 -1.64
N ASP A 64 -8.19 -0.84 -1.23
CA ASP A 64 -8.63 0.54 -0.96
C ASP A 64 -8.62 0.93 0.54
N GLY A 65 -8.16 0.03 1.41
CA GLY A 65 -8.21 0.16 2.86
C GLY A 65 -9.32 -0.68 3.51
N SER A 66 -10.24 -1.22 2.71
CA SER A 66 -11.37 -2.03 3.16
C SER A 66 -11.56 -3.29 2.32
N GLU A 67 -11.52 -3.18 1.00
CA GLU A 67 -11.84 -4.26 0.07
C GLU A 67 -10.73 -4.49 -0.95
N PHE A 68 -10.66 -5.72 -1.46
CA PHE A 68 -9.77 -6.13 -2.54
C PHE A 68 -10.52 -6.24 -3.87
N VAL A 69 -9.89 -5.73 -4.93
CA VAL A 69 -10.24 -6.04 -6.32
C VAL A 69 -9.11 -6.89 -6.90
N ILE A 70 -9.45 -8.06 -7.46
CA ILE A 70 -8.48 -9.02 -7.96
C ILE A 70 -8.49 -9.03 -9.49
N TYR A 71 -7.30 -8.90 -10.08
CA TYR A 71 -7.07 -9.02 -11.53
C TYR A 71 -6.34 -10.34 -11.78
N LYS A 72 -6.89 -11.14 -12.69
CA LYS A 72 -6.32 -12.44 -13.07
C LYS A 72 -6.25 -12.60 -14.58
N HIS A 73 -5.40 -13.54 -14.98
CA HIS A 73 -5.36 -14.02 -16.34
C HIS A 73 -6.60 -14.88 -16.65
N ASP A 74 -7.27 -14.59 -17.76
CA ASP A 74 -8.27 -15.46 -18.37
C ASP A 74 -7.79 -15.85 -19.77
N PRO A 75 -7.51 -17.14 -20.03
CA PRO A 75 -7.03 -17.57 -21.34
C PRO A 75 -8.04 -17.38 -22.47
N LYS A 76 -9.31 -17.12 -22.15
CA LYS A 76 -10.38 -16.85 -23.13
C LYS A 76 -10.59 -15.37 -23.40
N ASP A 77 -9.95 -14.48 -22.61
CA ASP A 77 -10.07 -13.04 -22.73
C ASP A 77 -8.70 -12.38 -22.82
N SER A 78 -8.36 -11.90 -24.02
CA SER A 78 -7.09 -11.23 -24.30
C SER A 78 -6.94 -9.85 -23.65
N LEU A 79 -8.01 -9.32 -23.05
CA LEU A 79 -8.02 -8.03 -22.33
C LEU A 79 -7.78 -8.22 -20.82
N THR A 80 -7.28 -9.38 -20.41
CA THR A 80 -6.85 -9.66 -19.05
C THR A 80 -5.34 -9.76 -18.95
N LEU A 81 -4.82 -9.97 -17.74
CA LEU A 81 -3.38 -10.16 -17.51
C LEU A 81 -2.83 -11.31 -18.35
N SER A 82 -1.62 -11.16 -18.86
CA SER A 82 -0.95 -12.23 -19.62
C SER A 82 -0.55 -13.43 -18.77
N ASP A 83 -0.42 -13.25 -17.44
CA ASP A 83 -0.14 -14.30 -16.46
C ASP A 83 -0.54 -13.85 -15.05
N ASN A 84 -0.80 -14.81 -14.16
CA ASN A 84 -1.12 -14.54 -12.75
C ASN A 84 0.10 -14.27 -11.87
N HIS A 85 1.29 -14.61 -12.32
CA HIS A 85 2.52 -14.45 -11.55
C HIS A 85 3.07 -13.04 -11.75
N ILE A 86 2.92 -12.18 -10.76
CA ILE A 86 3.26 -10.76 -10.82
C ILE A 86 4.64 -10.54 -10.23
N TRP A 87 5.57 -10.00 -11.05
CA TRP A 87 6.95 -9.74 -10.65
C TRP A 87 7.22 -8.30 -10.27
N SER A 88 6.60 -7.35 -10.98
CA SER A 88 6.92 -5.94 -10.84
C SER A 88 5.73 -5.04 -11.15
N LEU A 89 5.72 -3.86 -10.51
CA LEU A 89 4.69 -2.84 -10.66
C LEU A 89 5.34 -1.46 -10.74
N ALA A 90 4.88 -0.61 -11.64
CA ALA A 90 5.27 0.79 -11.74
C ALA A 90 4.13 1.62 -12.33
N GLU A 91 3.91 2.83 -11.83
CA GLU A 91 2.96 3.80 -12.38
C GLU A 91 3.70 4.85 -13.19
N ASP A 92 3.18 5.21 -14.37
CA ASP A 92 3.68 6.32 -15.18
C ASP A 92 2.92 7.64 -14.89
N ASN A 93 3.34 8.72 -15.54
CA ASN A 93 2.73 10.04 -15.35
C ASN A 93 1.34 10.17 -15.98
N ASP A 94 0.95 9.23 -16.85
CA ASP A 94 -0.35 9.19 -17.54
C ASP A 94 -1.38 8.31 -16.82
N ARG A 95 -1.10 7.89 -15.58
CA ARG A 95 -1.97 7.02 -14.80
C ARG A 95 -2.11 5.62 -15.40
N ASN A 96 -1.06 5.09 -15.96
CA ASN A 96 -0.96 3.68 -16.33
C ASN A 96 -0.15 2.92 -15.29
N LEU A 97 -0.67 1.79 -14.85
CA LEU A 97 0.07 0.83 -14.05
C LEU A 97 0.70 -0.21 -14.99
N TRP A 98 2.02 -0.26 -15.00
CA TRP A 98 2.79 -1.25 -15.74
C TRP A 98 3.03 -2.47 -14.88
N ILE A 99 2.64 -3.62 -15.38
CA ILE A 99 2.58 -4.88 -14.64
C ILE A 99 3.48 -5.90 -15.35
N GLY A 100 4.62 -6.21 -14.74
CA GLY A 100 5.51 -7.26 -15.20
C GLY A 100 5.02 -8.62 -14.69
N THR A 101 4.77 -9.55 -15.60
CA THR A 101 4.34 -10.90 -15.30
C THR A 101 5.32 -11.94 -15.82
N ALA A 102 5.14 -13.22 -15.45
CA ALA A 102 5.95 -14.31 -15.96
C ALA A 102 5.81 -14.51 -17.48
N ARG A 103 4.77 -13.98 -18.11
CA ARG A 103 4.49 -14.11 -19.56
C ARG A 103 4.33 -12.77 -20.27
N GLY A 104 4.98 -11.73 -19.79
CA GLY A 104 5.02 -10.45 -20.48
C GLY A 104 4.62 -9.27 -19.64
N LEU A 105 4.67 -8.10 -20.27
CA LEU A 105 4.36 -6.80 -19.70
C LEU A 105 2.95 -6.38 -20.07
N ASN A 106 2.16 -5.98 -19.08
CA ASN A 106 0.81 -5.48 -19.26
C ASN A 106 0.74 -4.01 -18.83
N LYS A 107 -0.16 -3.28 -19.46
CA LYS A 107 -0.48 -1.90 -19.10
C LYS A 107 -1.95 -1.83 -18.67
N LEU A 108 -2.20 -1.44 -17.43
CA LEU A 108 -3.53 -1.17 -16.92
C LEU A 108 -3.76 0.34 -16.88
N ASP A 109 -4.71 0.83 -17.67
CA ASP A 109 -5.17 2.22 -17.57
C ASP A 109 -6.00 2.39 -16.30
N LEU A 110 -5.47 3.15 -15.33
CA LEU A 110 -6.10 3.37 -14.02
C LEU A 110 -7.31 4.32 -14.09
N LYS A 111 -7.49 5.06 -15.19
CA LYS A 111 -8.66 5.93 -15.39
C LYS A 111 -9.86 5.13 -15.88
N THR A 112 -9.62 4.17 -16.79
CA THR A 112 -10.67 3.35 -17.43
C THR A 112 -10.77 1.95 -16.86
N ASN A 113 -9.79 1.54 -16.05
CA ASN A 113 -9.64 0.19 -15.48
C ASN A 113 -9.58 -0.92 -16.55
N ARG A 114 -8.87 -0.65 -17.65
CA ARG A 114 -8.70 -1.57 -18.80
C ARG A 114 -7.23 -1.92 -18.99
N ILE A 115 -6.98 -3.19 -19.25
CA ILE A 115 -5.68 -3.74 -19.68
C ILE A 115 -5.56 -3.63 -21.19
#